data_35b99be3ee1036abb2601a1db55182ca
#
_entry.id   35b99be3ee1036abb2601a1db55182ca
#
_cell.length_a   1.000
_cell.length_b   1.000
_cell.length_c   1.000
_cell.angle_alpha   90.00
_cell.angle_beta   90.00
_cell.angle_gamma   90.00
#
_symmetry.space_group_name_H-M   'P 1'
#
loop_
_entity.id
_entity.type
_entity.pdbx_description
1 polymer ?
#
loop_
_entity_poly.entity_id
_entity_poly.type
_entity_poly.pdbx_seq_one_letter_code
_entity_poly.pdbx_strand_id
1 'polypeptide(L)'
;VLLGRADHSGSSPSIEDAYDLKSRYHIENGTYPKEKDLMGQLDGMRQALEKQGVLVLRPDLIEGCNQIFARDIGFVIDDFFFLSNILPARAHELNAINEIISQIPSEKIISCPKEVHVEGGDVIVYGDYVFVGYYDQQDYPEMITARTNRNAVSFLKDFFPNKKVIGMELIKSKTDAYNNVLHLDCCFQPVGHDKAIVYPQGFIDPATYDCLQNFFGQNNLYVLDKNGLYEMYTNILSL
;
A
#
# COMPACT_ATOMS: atom_id res chain seq x y z
N VAL A 1 -7.25 8.97 -10.22
CA VAL A 1 -6.17 8.38 -9.41
C VAL A 1 -5.50 9.48 -8.60
N LEU A 2 -5.27 9.25 -7.31
CA LEU A 2 -4.41 10.10 -6.48
C LEU A 2 -2.95 9.64 -6.65
N LEU A 3 -2.11 10.51 -7.16
CA LEU A 3 -0.68 10.25 -7.38
C LEU A 3 0.14 11.10 -6.41
N GLY A 4 1.06 10.47 -5.66
CA GLY A 4 1.93 11.14 -4.72
C GLY A 4 2.85 12.19 -5.32
N ARG A 5 3.55 12.96 -4.48
CA ARG A 5 4.51 14.03 -4.85
C ARG A 5 5.87 13.72 -4.27
N ALA A 6 6.92 14.18 -4.95
CA ALA A 6 8.29 14.10 -4.46
C ALA A 6 8.95 15.49 -4.34
N ASP A 7 8.31 16.54 -4.86
CA ASP A 7 8.80 17.91 -4.76
C ASP A 7 8.73 18.39 -3.31
N HIS A 8 9.79 19.04 -2.86
CA HIS A 8 9.97 19.53 -1.48
C HIS A 8 10.01 18.42 -0.39
N SER A 9 10.25 17.16 -0.77
CA SER A 9 10.55 16.11 0.20
C SER A 9 11.86 16.39 0.96
N GLY A 10 12.66 17.33 0.46
CA GLY A 10 13.92 17.74 1.05
C GLY A 10 15.09 16.85 0.63
N SER A 11 16.15 16.88 1.43
CA SER A 11 17.26 15.93 1.32
C SER A 11 16.80 14.51 1.66
N SER A 12 17.62 13.50 1.37
CA SER A 12 17.35 12.14 1.85
C SER A 12 16.91 12.16 3.31
N PRO A 13 15.83 11.42 3.66
CA PRO A 13 15.37 11.40 5.06
C PRO A 13 16.47 10.91 5.98
N SER A 14 16.39 11.26 7.26
CA SER A 14 17.29 10.70 8.27
C SER A 14 16.99 9.20 8.46
N ILE A 15 17.93 8.45 9.03
CA ILE A 15 17.71 7.03 9.35
C ILE A 15 16.51 6.86 10.31
N GLU A 16 16.31 7.84 11.20
CA GLU A 16 15.23 7.85 12.18
C GLU A 16 13.85 8.04 11.52
N ASP A 17 13.82 8.74 10.36
CA ASP A 17 12.60 8.95 9.56
C ASP A 17 12.36 7.85 8.51
N ALA A 18 13.22 6.84 8.47
CA ALA A 18 13.02 5.70 7.59
C ALA A 18 12.11 4.65 8.24
N TYR A 19 10.87 4.60 7.81
CA TYR A 19 9.83 3.74 8.37
C TYR A 19 9.79 2.32 7.76
N ASP A 20 10.74 1.97 6.90
CA ASP A 20 10.91 0.65 6.33
C ASP A 20 12.39 0.29 6.18
N LEU A 21 12.67 -1.02 6.13
CA LEU A 21 14.03 -1.55 6.12
C LEU A 21 14.79 -1.26 4.82
N LYS A 22 14.09 -1.19 3.68
CA LYS A 22 14.71 -0.91 2.38
C LYS A 22 15.15 0.54 2.29
N SER A 23 14.31 1.47 2.72
CA SER A 23 14.67 2.89 2.81
C SER A 23 15.88 3.10 3.71
N ARG A 24 15.90 2.45 4.89
CA ARG A 24 17.08 2.48 5.78
C ARG A 24 18.35 2.03 5.09
N TYR A 25 18.31 0.88 4.45
CA TYR A 25 19.45 0.34 3.70
C TYR A 25 19.98 1.35 2.66
N HIS A 26 19.09 1.95 1.87
CA HIS A 26 19.49 2.91 0.84
C HIS A 26 20.02 4.23 1.41
N ILE A 27 19.50 4.70 2.55
CA ILE A 27 20.00 5.88 3.24
C ILE A 27 21.42 5.61 3.79
N GLU A 28 21.60 4.49 4.49
CA GLU A 28 22.90 4.09 5.05
C GLU A 28 23.99 3.91 3.98
N ASN A 29 23.62 3.44 2.80
CA ASN A 29 24.55 3.23 1.68
C ASN A 29 24.65 4.43 0.72
N GLY A 30 23.95 5.54 0.99
CA GLY A 30 23.98 6.72 0.12
C GLY A 30 23.38 6.50 -1.27
N THR A 31 22.51 5.50 -1.41
CA THR A 31 21.82 5.13 -2.65
C THR A 31 20.33 5.47 -2.63
N TYR A 32 19.87 6.22 -1.64
CA TYR A 32 18.49 6.69 -1.60
C TYR A 32 18.20 7.59 -2.81
N PRO A 33 17.06 7.45 -3.48
CA PRO A 33 16.75 8.22 -4.69
C PRO A 33 16.76 9.73 -4.43
N LYS A 34 17.26 10.50 -5.39
CA LYS A 34 17.24 11.96 -5.32
C LYS A 34 15.85 12.48 -5.67
N GLU A 35 15.45 13.56 -5.01
CA GLU A 35 14.16 14.24 -5.25
C GLU A 35 13.91 14.47 -6.74
N LYS A 36 14.89 15.00 -7.47
CA LYS A 36 14.76 15.26 -8.91
C LYS A 36 14.44 14.01 -9.73
N ASP A 37 15.02 12.86 -9.37
CA ASP A 37 14.80 11.61 -10.10
C ASP A 37 13.39 11.06 -9.80
N LEU A 38 12.95 11.15 -8.53
CA LEU A 38 11.61 10.79 -8.11
C LEU A 38 10.54 11.68 -8.77
N MET A 39 10.77 12.99 -8.84
CA MET A 39 9.89 13.93 -9.54
C MET A 39 9.73 13.54 -11.02
N GLY A 40 10.84 13.21 -11.69
CA GLY A 40 10.81 12.78 -13.09
C GLY A 40 10.04 11.48 -13.30
N GLN A 41 10.19 10.51 -12.39
CA GLN A 41 9.46 9.24 -12.44
C GLN A 41 7.96 9.43 -12.21
N LEU A 42 7.57 10.21 -11.20
CA LEU A 42 6.17 10.52 -10.91
C LEU A 42 5.51 11.31 -12.05
N ASP A 43 6.24 12.24 -12.68
CA ASP A 43 5.72 12.98 -13.84
C ASP A 43 5.53 12.06 -15.05
N GLY A 44 6.46 11.14 -15.30
CA GLY A 44 6.31 10.11 -16.33
C GLY A 44 5.09 9.21 -16.07
N MET A 45 4.85 8.80 -14.82
CA MET A 45 3.66 8.03 -14.44
C MET A 45 2.37 8.86 -14.65
N ARG A 46 2.35 10.12 -14.24
CA ARG A 46 1.23 11.03 -14.49
C ARG A 46 0.88 11.11 -15.97
N GLN A 47 1.88 11.38 -16.82
CA GLN A 47 1.68 11.47 -18.27
C GLN A 47 1.15 10.17 -18.87
N ALA A 48 1.65 9.02 -18.40
CA ALA A 48 1.16 7.71 -18.85
C ALA A 48 -0.31 7.49 -18.50
N LEU A 49 -0.73 7.84 -17.30
CA LEU A 49 -2.12 7.76 -16.83
C LEU A 49 -3.04 8.71 -17.61
N GLU A 50 -2.64 9.98 -17.74
CA GLU A 50 -3.42 11.00 -18.48
C GLU A 50 -3.59 10.64 -19.95
N LYS A 51 -2.57 10.04 -20.57
CA LYS A 51 -2.65 9.53 -21.95
C LYS A 51 -3.71 8.45 -22.13
N GLN A 52 -4.03 7.71 -21.07
CA GLN A 52 -5.12 6.72 -21.05
C GLN A 52 -6.47 7.33 -20.62
N GLY A 53 -6.58 8.64 -20.53
CA GLY A 53 -7.81 9.34 -20.11
C GLY A 53 -8.08 9.28 -18.59
N VAL A 54 -7.10 8.89 -17.79
CA VAL A 54 -7.24 8.84 -16.34
C VAL A 54 -7.05 10.24 -15.74
N LEU A 55 -8.02 10.70 -14.96
CA LEU A 55 -7.88 11.95 -14.18
C LEU A 55 -6.87 11.68 -13.04
N VAL A 56 -5.78 12.46 -13.04
CA VAL A 56 -4.75 12.39 -11.99
C VAL A 56 -4.89 13.58 -11.05
N LEU A 57 -5.11 13.30 -9.78
CA LEU A 57 -5.13 14.26 -8.68
C LEU A 57 -3.79 14.20 -7.95
N ARG A 58 -3.34 15.33 -7.44
CA ARG A 58 -2.11 15.43 -6.63
C ARG A 58 -2.46 15.97 -5.25
N PRO A 59 -1.86 15.45 -4.17
CA PRO A 59 -2.03 16.01 -2.84
C PRO A 59 -1.48 17.44 -2.79
N ASP A 60 -1.95 18.25 -1.85
CA ASP A 60 -1.35 19.55 -1.55
C ASP A 60 0.08 19.38 -1.07
N LEU A 61 0.91 20.37 -1.35
CA LEU A 61 2.31 20.34 -0.92
C LEU A 61 2.43 20.57 0.59
N ILE A 62 3.12 19.65 1.26
CA ILE A 62 3.60 19.84 2.63
C ILE A 62 5.12 19.88 2.57
N GLU A 63 5.70 21.03 2.89
CA GLU A 63 7.14 21.24 2.82
C GLU A 63 7.86 20.33 3.83
N GLY A 64 8.94 19.68 3.37
CA GLY A 64 9.71 18.76 4.19
C GLY A 64 9.04 17.39 4.42
N CYS A 65 7.93 17.10 3.72
CA CYS A 65 7.19 15.86 3.86
C CYS A 65 7.44 14.93 2.68
N ASN A 66 7.69 13.65 2.95
CA ASN A 66 7.70 12.63 1.91
C ASN A 66 6.26 12.21 1.58
N GLN A 67 5.75 12.67 0.43
CA GLN A 67 4.37 12.45 -0.02
C GLN A 67 4.28 11.49 -1.22
N ILE A 68 5.30 10.66 -1.44
CA ILE A 68 5.37 9.76 -2.59
C ILE A 68 4.30 8.67 -2.47
N PHE A 69 4.05 8.18 -1.25
CA PHE A 69 3.23 7.00 -0.97
C PHE A 69 1.75 7.36 -0.72
N ALA A 70 1.15 8.10 -1.65
CA ALA A 70 -0.26 8.49 -1.55
C ALA A 70 -1.23 7.29 -1.47
N ARG A 71 -0.79 6.10 -1.91
CA ARG A 71 -1.58 4.86 -1.80
C ARG A 71 -1.89 4.51 -0.34
N ASP A 72 -0.99 4.83 0.59
CA ASP A 72 -1.12 4.40 1.98
C ASP A 72 -2.11 5.24 2.79
N ILE A 73 -2.31 6.51 2.38
CA ILE A 73 -3.11 7.49 3.15
C ILE A 73 -4.62 7.32 3.01
N GLY A 74 -5.08 6.52 2.05
CA GLY A 74 -6.49 6.23 1.84
C GLY A 74 -6.72 5.27 0.69
N PHE A 75 -7.89 4.65 0.70
CA PHE A 75 -8.29 3.70 -0.35
C PHE A 75 -9.79 3.79 -0.63
N VAL A 76 -10.20 3.26 -1.77
CA VAL A 76 -11.60 3.26 -2.20
C VAL A 76 -12.08 1.82 -2.33
N ILE A 77 -13.24 1.52 -1.75
CA ILE A 77 -13.99 0.30 -2.01
C ILE A 77 -15.39 0.72 -2.45
N ASP A 78 -15.79 0.35 -3.65
CA ASP A 78 -17.01 0.82 -4.32
C ASP A 78 -17.09 2.35 -4.33
N ASP A 79 -18.08 2.94 -3.67
CA ASP A 79 -18.31 4.38 -3.60
C ASP A 79 -17.75 5.03 -2.32
N PHE A 80 -17.10 4.26 -1.45
CA PHE A 80 -16.63 4.75 -0.16
C PHE A 80 -15.13 5.02 -0.19
N PHE A 81 -14.74 6.21 0.26
CA PHE A 81 -13.36 6.56 0.51
C PHE A 81 -13.03 6.35 1.99
N PHE A 82 -12.08 5.48 2.27
CA PHE A 82 -11.58 5.21 3.60
C PHE A 82 -10.34 6.05 3.87
N LEU A 83 -10.41 6.89 4.90
CA LEU A 83 -9.23 7.53 5.46
C LEU A 83 -8.45 6.50 6.25
N SER A 84 -7.21 6.27 5.85
CA SER A 84 -6.34 5.33 6.54
C SER A 84 -6.04 5.78 7.96
N ASN A 85 -6.03 4.85 8.91
CA ASN A 85 -5.45 5.05 10.22
C ASN A 85 -4.00 4.56 10.18
N ILE A 86 -3.15 5.41 9.60
CA ILE A 86 -1.77 5.09 9.26
C ILE A 86 -0.82 5.23 10.45
N LEU A 87 0.42 4.83 10.24
CA LEU A 87 1.52 5.05 11.19
C LEU A 87 1.51 6.51 11.71
N PRO A 88 1.49 6.76 13.03
CA PRO A 88 1.34 8.11 13.59
C PRO A 88 2.35 9.13 13.09
N ALA A 89 3.58 8.70 12.83
CA ALA A 89 4.63 9.57 12.27
C ALA A 89 4.28 10.10 10.86
N ARG A 90 3.40 9.41 10.12
CA ARG A 90 2.93 9.76 8.78
C ARG A 90 1.55 10.44 8.79
N ALA A 91 0.88 10.53 9.93
CA ALA A 91 -0.52 11.00 10.00
C ALA A 91 -0.72 12.42 9.43
N HIS A 92 0.32 13.27 9.44
CA HIS A 92 0.28 14.60 8.86
C HIS A 92 0.11 14.60 7.33
N GLU A 93 0.47 13.50 6.63
CA GLU A 93 0.28 13.35 5.19
C GLU A 93 -1.20 13.40 4.80
N LEU A 94 -2.12 12.99 5.70
CA LEU A 94 -3.57 13.05 5.48
C LEU A 94 -4.08 14.49 5.22
N ASN A 95 -3.43 15.49 5.78
CA ASN A 95 -3.83 16.88 5.59
C ASN A 95 -3.68 17.34 4.13
N ALA A 96 -2.78 16.72 3.38
CA ALA A 96 -2.52 17.07 1.99
C ALA A 96 -3.65 16.71 1.01
N ILE A 97 -4.63 15.93 1.45
CA ILE A 97 -5.77 15.55 0.60
C ILE A 97 -7.10 16.17 1.04
N ASN A 98 -7.07 17.11 1.99
CA ASN A 98 -8.29 17.73 2.52
C ASN A 98 -9.16 18.38 1.42
N GLU A 99 -8.56 19.10 0.47
CA GLU A 99 -9.31 19.70 -0.65
C GLU A 99 -9.91 18.64 -1.58
N ILE A 100 -9.19 17.53 -1.79
CA ILE A 100 -9.67 16.42 -2.63
C ILE A 100 -10.85 15.73 -1.97
N ILE A 101 -10.74 15.36 -0.68
CA ILE A 101 -11.80 14.68 0.04
C ILE A 101 -13.02 15.60 0.29
N SER A 102 -12.83 16.92 0.38
CA SER A 102 -13.95 17.86 0.52
C SER A 102 -14.94 17.83 -0.66
N GLN A 103 -14.54 17.29 -1.80
CA GLN A 103 -15.37 17.11 -2.99
C GLN A 103 -16.18 15.80 -2.95
N ILE A 104 -15.90 14.92 -1.97
CA ILE A 104 -16.61 13.67 -1.78
C ILE A 104 -17.77 13.90 -0.79
N PRO A 105 -18.99 13.40 -1.05
CA PRO A 105 -20.09 13.47 -0.09
C PRO A 105 -19.65 12.89 1.27
N SER A 106 -19.94 13.61 2.35
CA SER A 106 -19.44 13.26 3.69
C SER A 106 -19.86 11.88 4.16
N GLU A 107 -21.04 11.40 3.74
CA GLU A 107 -21.54 10.06 4.02
C GLU A 107 -20.77 8.94 3.32
N LYS A 108 -19.92 9.29 2.35
CA LYS A 108 -19.05 8.36 1.64
C LYS A 108 -17.60 8.39 2.13
N ILE A 109 -17.29 9.25 3.08
CA ILE A 109 -15.97 9.33 3.71
C ILE A 109 -16.01 8.54 5.01
N ILE A 110 -15.21 7.49 5.10
CA ILE A 110 -15.16 6.60 6.26
C ILE A 110 -13.85 6.82 7.00
N SER A 111 -13.94 7.24 8.25
CA SER A 111 -12.80 7.24 9.17
C SER A 111 -12.77 5.90 9.92
N CYS A 112 -11.63 5.22 9.89
CA CYS A 112 -11.47 3.98 10.63
C CYS A 112 -11.49 4.22 12.15
N PRO A 113 -12.12 3.32 12.94
CA PRO A 113 -12.01 3.36 14.40
C PRO A 113 -10.54 3.33 14.88
N LYS A 114 -10.29 3.87 16.07
CA LYS A 114 -8.93 4.04 16.58
C LYS A 114 -8.14 2.72 16.66
N GLU A 115 -8.81 1.62 16.94
CA GLU A 115 -8.23 0.27 17.05
C GLU A 115 -8.04 -0.42 15.70
N VAL A 116 -8.52 0.17 14.61
CA VAL A 116 -8.41 -0.34 13.25
C VAL A 116 -7.23 0.36 12.57
N HIS A 117 -6.06 -0.26 12.62
CA HIS A 117 -4.92 0.22 11.87
C HIS A 117 -4.94 -0.35 10.46
N VAL A 118 -4.88 0.50 9.45
CA VAL A 118 -4.90 0.12 8.04
C VAL A 118 -4.18 1.15 7.18
N GLU A 119 -3.32 0.68 6.28
CA GLU A 119 -2.75 1.48 5.19
C GLU A 119 -3.24 0.95 3.85
N GLY A 120 -3.48 1.84 2.88
CA GLY A 120 -4.10 1.46 1.61
C GLY A 120 -3.28 0.49 0.76
N GLY A 121 -1.96 0.38 0.98
CA GLY A 121 -1.10 -0.62 0.34
C GLY A 121 -1.45 -2.07 0.72
N ASP A 122 -2.15 -2.25 1.86
CA ASP A 122 -2.65 -3.55 2.31
C ASP A 122 -4.05 -3.89 1.79
N VAL A 123 -4.73 -2.98 1.08
CA VAL A 123 -6.11 -3.20 0.62
C VAL A 123 -6.14 -3.28 -0.91
N ILE A 124 -6.54 -4.44 -1.42
CA ILE A 124 -6.64 -4.72 -2.86
C ILE A 124 -8.06 -5.14 -3.19
N VAL A 125 -8.73 -4.33 -4.00
CA VAL A 125 -10.10 -4.61 -4.48
C VAL A 125 -10.03 -5.33 -5.83
N TYR A 126 -10.75 -6.45 -5.95
CA TYR A 126 -10.84 -7.22 -7.17
C TYR A 126 -12.25 -7.78 -7.36
N GLY A 127 -13.08 -7.09 -8.10
CA GLY A 127 -14.51 -7.42 -8.24
C GLY A 127 -15.23 -7.44 -6.89
N ASP A 128 -15.85 -8.57 -6.56
CA ASP A 128 -16.54 -8.76 -5.27
C ASP A 128 -15.59 -9.13 -4.12
N TYR A 129 -14.29 -9.22 -4.38
CA TYR A 129 -13.29 -9.57 -3.40
C TYR A 129 -12.53 -8.35 -2.89
N VAL A 130 -12.22 -8.35 -1.61
CA VAL A 130 -11.31 -7.41 -0.98
C VAL A 130 -10.23 -8.21 -0.27
N PHE A 131 -9.04 -8.21 -0.79
CA PHE A 131 -7.88 -8.83 -0.15
C PHE A 131 -7.24 -7.82 0.80
N VAL A 132 -6.98 -8.24 2.04
CA VAL A 132 -6.44 -7.37 3.10
C VAL A 132 -5.20 -8.01 3.71
N GLY A 133 -4.04 -7.41 3.45
CA GLY A 133 -2.81 -7.75 4.15
C GLY A 133 -2.89 -7.33 5.61
N TYR A 134 -2.40 -8.16 6.53
CA TYR A 134 -2.36 -7.81 7.94
C TYR A 134 -1.23 -8.54 8.67
N TYR A 135 -0.97 -8.12 9.91
CA TYR A 135 -0.10 -8.82 10.84
C TYR A 135 -0.75 -8.88 12.21
N ASP A 136 -0.75 -10.06 12.85
CA ASP A 136 -1.53 -10.31 14.07
C ASP A 136 -0.69 -10.42 15.35
N GLN A 137 0.64 -10.62 15.22
CA GLN A 137 1.48 -10.87 16.38
C GLN A 137 1.86 -9.61 17.14
N GLN A 138 2.08 -8.50 16.43
CA GLN A 138 2.45 -7.19 16.99
C GLN A 138 1.86 -6.09 16.13
N ASP A 139 1.57 -4.93 16.71
CA ASP A 139 1.15 -3.73 15.99
C ASP A 139 2.31 -2.73 15.88
N TYR A 140 2.13 -1.62 15.16
CA TYR A 140 3.21 -0.69 14.84
C TYR A 140 3.89 -0.02 16.05
N PRO A 141 3.36 0.09 17.24
CA PRO A 141 4.16 0.56 18.38
C PRO A 141 5.37 -0.34 18.66
N GLU A 142 5.23 -1.66 18.48
CA GLU A 142 6.27 -2.65 18.70
C GLU A 142 6.93 -3.14 17.41
N MET A 143 6.21 -3.06 16.28
CA MET A 143 6.64 -3.51 14.97
C MET A 143 6.28 -2.46 13.92
N ILE A 144 7.17 -1.52 13.64
CA ILE A 144 6.92 -0.41 12.70
C ILE A 144 6.52 -0.84 11.29
N THR A 145 6.86 -2.06 10.89
CA THR A 145 6.49 -2.64 9.58
C THR A 145 5.11 -3.31 9.59
N ALA A 146 4.47 -3.47 10.75
CA ALA A 146 3.10 -3.97 10.88
C ALA A 146 2.11 -2.80 10.71
N ARG A 147 1.74 -2.49 9.48
CA ARG A 147 0.96 -1.30 9.13
C ARG A 147 -0.54 -1.51 9.20
N THR A 148 -0.98 -2.74 9.08
CA THR A 148 -2.39 -3.13 9.12
C THR A 148 -2.55 -4.29 10.09
N ASN A 149 -3.55 -4.18 10.98
CA ASN A 149 -3.83 -5.20 11.99
C ASN A 149 -5.08 -6.03 11.62
N ARG A 150 -5.33 -7.13 12.37
CA ARG A 150 -6.48 -8.01 12.15
C ARG A 150 -7.82 -7.28 12.29
N ASN A 151 -7.89 -6.21 13.11
CA ASN A 151 -9.12 -5.45 13.27
C ASN A 151 -9.59 -4.82 11.97
N ALA A 152 -8.66 -4.45 11.07
CA ALA A 152 -9.00 -3.94 9.74
C ALA A 152 -9.77 -4.98 8.91
N VAL A 153 -9.35 -6.25 8.96
CA VAL A 153 -10.05 -7.34 8.26
C VAL A 153 -11.48 -7.50 8.79
N SER A 154 -11.65 -7.49 10.11
CA SER A 154 -12.98 -7.62 10.76
C SER A 154 -13.85 -6.43 10.41
N PHE A 155 -13.33 -5.22 10.55
CA PHE A 155 -14.03 -3.98 10.25
C PHE A 155 -14.55 -3.95 8.79
N LEU A 156 -13.69 -4.30 7.81
CA LEU A 156 -14.10 -4.33 6.41
C LEU A 156 -15.11 -5.44 6.11
N LYS A 157 -15.03 -6.61 6.80
CA LYS A 157 -16.04 -7.67 6.69
C LYS A 157 -17.42 -7.20 7.18
N ASP A 158 -17.43 -6.51 8.30
CA ASP A 158 -18.69 -6.00 8.88
C ASP A 158 -19.28 -4.86 8.06
N PHE A 159 -18.41 -3.99 7.48
CA PHE A 159 -18.83 -2.88 6.64
C PHE A 159 -19.36 -3.34 5.27
N PHE A 160 -18.78 -4.40 4.70
CA PHE A 160 -19.14 -4.94 3.39
C PHE A 160 -19.66 -6.39 3.48
N PRO A 161 -20.86 -6.63 4.04
CA PRO A 161 -21.39 -7.98 4.23
C PRO A 161 -21.63 -8.75 2.92
N ASN A 162 -21.74 -8.02 1.79
CA ASN A 162 -21.95 -8.60 0.47
C ASN A 162 -20.64 -8.85 -0.31
N LYS A 163 -19.49 -8.39 0.20
CA LYS A 163 -18.18 -8.67 -0.39
C LYS A 163 -17.46 -9.81 0.31
N LYS A 164 -16.58 -10.45 -0.40
CA LYS A 164 -15.69 -11.49 0.15
C LYS A 164 -14.39 -10.86 0.62
N VAL A 165 -14.35 -10.43 1.87
CA VAL A 165 -13.14 -9.87 2.48
C VAL A 165 -12.25 -11.01 2.97
N ILE A 166 -11.05 -11.12 2.41
CA ILE A 166 -10.07 -12.18 2.68
C ILE A 166 -8.83 -11.56 3.32
N GLY A 167 -8.59 -11.89 4.59
CA GLY A 167 -7.37 -11.51 5.29
C GLY A 167 -6.20 -12.42 4.90
N MET A 168 -5.05 -11.81 4.65
CA MET A 168 -3.79 -12.48 4.30
C MET A 168 -2.70 -12.04 5.26
N GLU A 169 -2.26 -12.93 6.14
CA GLU A 169 -1.24 -12.61 7.12
C GLU A 169 0.15 -12.58 6.48
N LEU A 170 0.84 -11.45 6.63
CA LEU A 170 2.11 -11.17 5.96
C LEU A 170 3.31 -11.44 6.86
N ILE A 171 4.41 -11.93 6.28
CA ILE A 171 5.67 -12.03 7.01
C ILE A 171 6.21 -10.63 7.32
N LYS A 172 6.71 -10.45 8.54
CA LYS A 172 7.34 -9.21 8.98
C LYS A 172 8.71 -9.49 9.60
N SER A 173 9.61 -8.53 9.41
CA SER A 173 10.93 -8.53 10.06
C SER A 173 11.26 -7.14 10.57
N LYS A 174 12.04 -7.08 11.65
CA LYS A 174 12.62 -5.83 12.19
C LYS A 174 13.98 -5.49 11.58
N THR A 175 14.63 -6.47 10.95
CA THR A 175 16.05 -6.36 10.58
C THR A 175 16.40 -6.87 9.19
N ASP A 176 15.54 -7.66 8.56
CA ASP A 176 15.80 -8.28 7.26
C ASP A 176 14.76 -7.84 6.22
N ALA A 177 15.16 -6.96 5.31
CA ALA A 177 14.31 -6.45 4.23
C ALA A 177 13.88 -7.56 3.24
N TYR A 178 14.62 -8.63 3.12
CA TYR A 178 14.28 -9.78 2.26
C TYR A 178 13.26 -10.74 2.89
N ASN A 179 13.01 -10.63 4.19
CA ASN A 179 12.01 -11.39 4.92
C ASN A 179 10.95 -10.47 5.54
N ASN A 180 10.71 -9.34 4.90
CA ASN A 180 9.71 -8.36 5.31
C ASN A 180 8.84 -7.97 4.13
N VAL A 181 7.55 -8.19 4.24
CA VAL A 181 6.53 -7.67 3.31
C VAL A 181 5.87 -6.49 3.99
N LEU A 182 6.15 -5.27 3.50
CA LEU A 182 5.62 -4.06 4.14
C LEU A 182 4.11 -3.97 4.02
N HIS A 183 3.59 -4.15 2.80
CA HIS A 183 2.17 -4.17 2.47
C HIS A 183 1.83 -5.33 1.55
N LEU A 184 0.55 -5.65 1.41
CA LEU A 184 0.08 -6.72 0.54
C LEU A 184 0.51 -6.50 -0.92
N ASP A 185 0.45 -5.27 -1.41
CA ASP A 185 0.86 -4.91 -2.78
C ASP A 185 2.36 -5.07 -3.04
N CYS A 186 3.17 -5.31 -1.99
CA CYS A 186 4.57 -5.70 -2.14
C CYS A 186 4.78 -7.18 -2.47
N CYS A 187 3.77 -8.05 -2.24
CA CYS A 187 3.91 -9.49 -2.50
C CYS A 187 2.77 -10.10 -3.31
N PHE A 188 1.69 -9.36 -3.55
CA PHE A 188 0.54 -9.82 -4.33
C PHE A 188 -0.13 -8.67 -5.05
N GLN A 189 -0.44 -8.84 -6.35
CA GLN A 189 -1.20 -7.88 -7.12
C GLN A 189 -1.96 -8.58 -8.26
N PRO A 190 -3.30 -8.50 -8.31
CA PRO A 190 -4.06 -8.86 -9.49
C PRO A 190 -3.71 -8.00 -10.71
N VAL A 191 -3.73 -8.59 -11.90
CA VAL A 191 -3.42 -7.93 -13.17
C VAL A 191 -4.51 -8.25 -14.18
N GLY A 192 -5.21 -7.24 -14.65
CA GLY A 192 -6.34 -7.42 -15.55
C GLY A 192 -7.46 -8.23 -14.90
N HIS A 193 -8.10 -9.13 -15.66
CA HIS A 193 -9.32 -9.81 -15.22
C HIS A 193 -9.10 -11.16 -14.52
N ASP A 194 -7.99 -11.85 -14.78
CA ASP A 194 -7.83 -13.25 -14.38
C ASP A 194 -6.41 -13.65 -13.97
N LYS A 195 -5.48 -12.71 -13.96
CA LYS A 195 -4.06 -12.96 -13.63
C LYS A 195 -3.66 -12.26 -12.34
N ALA A 196 -2.59 -12.76 -11.74
CA ALA A 196 -1.95 -12.07 -10.63
C ALA A 196 -0.43 -12.33 -10.59
N ILE A 197 0.29 -11.40 -9.99
CA ILE A 197 1.69 -11.55 -9.62
C ILE A 197 1.71 -11.85 -8.13
N VAL A 198 2.50 -12.82 -7.69
CA VAL A 198 2.54 -13.25 -6.30
C VAL A 198 3.92 -13.74 -5.87
N TYR A 199 4.31 -13.39 -4.66
CA TYR A 199 5.42 -13.99 -3.93
C TYR A 199 4.87 -14.87 -2.79
N PRO A 200 4.80 -16.21 -2.96
CA PRO A 200 4.10 -17.09 -2.02
C PRO A 200 4.65 -17.09 -0.60
N GLN A 201 5.98 -16.95 -0.46
CA GLN A 201 6.65 -16.90 0.84
C GLN A 201 6.44 -15.57 1.59
N GLY A 202 5.70 -14.63 1.00
CA GLY A 202 5.26 -13.39 1.65
C GLY A 202 4.15 -13.60 2.67
N PHE A 203 3.48 -14.76 2.66
CA PHE A 203 2.39 -15.10 3.58
C PHE A 203 2.89 -16.00 4.70
N ILE A 204 2.38 -15.78 5.92
CA ILE A 204 2.69 -16.63 7.08
C ILE A 204 2.07 -18.02 6.89
N ASP A 205 0.80 -18.07 6.44
CA ASP A 205 0.12 -19.33 6.18
C ASP A 205 0.28 -19.74 4.70
N PRO A 206 0.96 -20.86 4.40
CA PRO A 206 1.07 -21.37 3.03
C PRO A 206 -0.27 -21.65 2.35
N ALA A 207 -1.33 -21.94 3.10
CA ALA A 207 -2.68 -22.14 2.55
C ALA A 207 -3.24 -20.90 1.86
N THR A 208 -2.71 -19.71 2.17
CA THR A 208 -3.04 -18.48 1.47
C THR A 208 -2.67 -18.56 -0.02
N TYR A 209 -1.50 -19.11 -0.33
CA TYR A 209 -1.10 -19.32 -1.72
C TYR A 209 -1.96 -20.37 -2.43
N ASP A 210 -2.30 -21.47 -1.75
CA ASP A 210 -3.21 -22.49 -2.30
C ASP A 210 -4.58 -21.89 -2.62
N CYS A 211 -5.10 -21.01 -1.77
CA CYS A 211 -6.33 -20.26 -2.06
C CYS A 211 -6.20 -19.39 -3.32
N LEU A 212 -5.07 -18.70 -3.51
CA LEU A 212 -4.83 -17.90 -4.71
C LEU A 212 -4.71 -18.77 -5.97
N GLN A 213 -4.06 -19.95 -5.88
CA GLN A 213 -4.00 -20.90 -6.99
C GLN A 213 -5.39 -21.42 -7.38
N ASN A 214 -6.24 -21.70 -6.41
CA ASN A 214 -7.62 -22.11 -6.67
C ASN A 214 -8.47 -20.98 -7.25
N PHE A 215 -8.21 -19.74 -6.85
CA PHE A 215 -8.95 -18.57 -7.29
C PHE A 215 -8.60 -18.12 -8.71
N PHE A 216 -7.32 -17.92 -9.00
CA PHE A 216 -6.83 -17.44 -10.31
C PHE A 216 -6.57 -18.59 -11.30
N GLY A 217 -6.33 -19.78 -10.82
CA GLY A 217 -5.78 -20.90 -11.59
C GLY A 217 -4.23 -20.82 -11.64
N GLN A 218 -3.58 -21.96 -11.50
CA GLN A 218 -2.13 -22.04 -11.40
C GLN A 218 -1.39 -21.41 -12.59
N ASN A 219 -1.94 -21.50 -13.79
CA ASN A 219 -1.34 -20.94 -15.02
C ASN A 219 -1.49 -19.42 -15.15
N ASN A 220 -2.32 -18.81 -14.34
CA ASN A 220 -2.58 -17.37 -14.32
C ASN A 220 -1.81 -16.63 -13.23
N LEU A 221 -1.03 -17.35 -12.41
CA LEU A 221 -0.18 -16.78 -11.39
C LEU A 221 1.26 -16.62 -11.91
N TYR A 222 1.75 -15.40 -11.90
CA TYR A 222 3.17 -15.12 -12.11
C TYR A 222 3.87 -15.14 -10.75
N VAL A 223 4.58 -16.23 -10.50
CA VAL A 223 5.24 -16.47 -9.20
C VAL A 223 6.61 -15.80 -9.18
N LEU A 224 6.83 -14.94 -8.20
CA LEU A 224 8.10 -14.27 -7.95
C LEU A 224 9.00 -15.09 -7.06
N ASP A 225 10.29 -14.91 -7.25
CA ASP A 225 11.33 -15.28 -6.29
C ASP A 225 11.61 -14.14 -5.28
N LYS A 226 12.57 -14.36 -4.40
CA LYS A 226 12.98 -13.38 -3.38
C LYS A 226 13.54 -12.07 -3.97
N ASN A 227 14.17 -12.13 -5.13
CA ASN A 227 14.64 -10.94 -5.82
C ASN A 227 13.47 -10.13 -6.37
N GLY A 228 12.47 -10.79 -6.97
CA GLY A 228 11.25 -10.12 -7.44
C GLY A 228 10.48 -9.43 -6.33
N LEU A 229 10.44 -10.01 -5.12
CA LEU A 229 9.93 -9.33 -3.93
C LEU A 229 10.76 -8.07 -3.61
N TYR A 230 12.08 -8.23 -3.50
CA TYR A 230 12.97 -7.13 -3.14
C TYR A 230 12.91 -5.99 -4.16
N GLU A 231 12.82 -6.30 -5.45
CA GLU A 231 12.66 -5.33 -6.54
C GLU A 231 11.22 -4.81 -6.70
N MET A 232 10.30 -5.24 -5.83
CA MET A 232 8.90 -4.78 -5.76
C MET A 232 8.12 -4.96 -7.06
N TYR A 233 8.29 -6.09 -7.75
CA TYR A 233 7.63 -6.36 -9.04
C TYR A 233 6.11 -6.50 -8.95
N THR A 234 5.54 -6.66 -7.75
CA THR A 234 4.09 -6.63 -7.52
C THR A 234 3.54 -5.22 -7.33
N ASN A 235 4.40 -4.23 -7.00
CA ASN A 235 3.95 -2.87 -6.69
C ASN A 235 3.65 -2.09 -7.98
N ILE A 236 2.57 -2.48 -8.63
CA ILE A 236 2.07 -1.94 -9.90
C ILE A 236 0.63 -1.44 -9.76
N LEU A 237 0.21 -0.61 -10.69
CA LEU A 237 -1.18 -0.19 -10.85
C LEU A 237 -1.76 -0.90 -12.08
N SER A 238 -2.77 -1.76 -11.87
CA SER A 238 -3.59 -2.33 -12.94
C SER A 238 -4.85 -1.47 -13.11
N LEU A 239 -5.11 -1.04 -14.33
CA LEU A 239 -6.26 -0.21 -14.72
C LEU A 239 -7.23 -1.01 -15.59
#